data_4e344b28c6b5e52e580279837d3d7986
#
_entry.id   4e344b28c6b5e52e580279837d3d7986
#
_cell.length_a   1.000
_cell.length_b   1.000
_cell.length_c   1.000
_cell.angle_alpha   90.00
_cell.angle_beta   90.00
_cell.angle_gamma   90.00
#
_symmetry.space_group_name_H-M   'P 1'
#
loop_
_entity.id
_entity.type
_entity.pdbx_description
1 polymer ?
#
loop_
_entity_poly.entity_id
_entity_poly.type
_entity_poly.pdbx_seq_one_letter_code
_entity_poly.pdbx_strand_id
1 'polypeptide(L)'
;MSTLALPHTPGCLVCGRDNPHGLHLNLEVDPDTGIVQVQFTPTPNHIGFQGIVHGGIIGTVIDEAMVWAATWNGKRFCLCGEMTVRFRNPAKISRPIFCTASVDFSQPRLISTNAMMRDEHNTIIAAASGKYVPLDRERNREFVATVLDDVDQENQVAAMLRAAV
;
A
#
# COMPACT_ATOMS: atom_id res chain seq x y z
N MET A 1 -0.24 8.81 18.72
CA MET A 1 0.95 8.24 18.06
C MET A 1 1.11 8.99 16.75
N SER A 2 2.33 9.44 16.43
CA SER A 2 2.56 10.16 15.15
C SER A 2 2.88 9.13 14.07
N THR A 3 2.07 9.09 13.03
CA THR A 3 2.36 8.29 11.83
C THR A 3 3.41 8.98 10.96
N LEU A 4 4.10 8.22 10.14
CA LEU A 4 5.03 8.72 9.12
C LEU A 4 4.40 8.55 7.75
N ALA A 5 4.46 9.61 6.94
CA ALA A 5 4.02 9.53 5.55
C ALA A 5 4.95 8.60 4.74
N LEU A 6 4.35 7.66 4.00
CA LEU A 6 5.10 6.85 3.06
C LEU A 6 5.44 7.65 1.80
N PRO A 7 6.59 7.41 1.16
CA PRO A 7 6.96 8.14 -0.04
C PRO A 7 6.06 7.77 -1.21
N HIS A 8 5.79 8.76 -2.05
CA HIS A 8 5.13 8.54 -3.34
C HIS A 8 6.15 8.08 -4.37
N THR A 9 5.82 7.06 -5.14
CA THR A 9 6.68 6.64 -6.24
C THR A 9 6.21 7.30 -7.55
N PRO A 10 7.05 8.05 -8.26
CA PRO A 10 6.66 8.74 -9.49
C PRO A 10 6.00 7.78 -10.49
N GLY A 11 4.91 8.21 -11.12
CA GLY A 11 4.17 7.41 -12.11
C GLY A 11 3.41 6.18 -11.57
N CYS A 12 3.49 5.86 -10.27
CA CYS A 12 2.72 4.76 -9.69
C CYS A 12 1.21 4.96 -9.88
N LEU A 13 0.51 3.89 -10.25
CA LEU A 13 -0.96 3.93 -10.37
C LEU A 13 -1.65 4.28 -9.05
N VAL A 14 -1.08 3.92 -7.92
CA VAL A 14 -1.73 4.05 -6.61
C VAL A 14 -1.33 5.35 -5.92
N CYS A 15 -0.04 5.57 -5.70
CA CYS A 15 0.47 6.70 -4.93
C CYS A 15 1.15 7.80 -5.77
N GLY A 16 1.41 7.56 -7.07
CA GLY A 16 2.13 8.49 -7.93
C GLY A 16 1.36 9.77 -8.21
N ARG A 17 1.96 10.93 -7.87
CA ARG A 17 1.33 12.24 -8.06
C ARG A 17 1.25 12.67 -9.52
N ASP A 18 2.20 12.19 -10.34
CA ASP A 18 2.34 12.58 -11.74
C ASP A 18 1.55 11.66 -12.71
N ASN A 19 0.93 10.59 -12.19
CA ASN A 19 0.11 9.71 -13.01
C ASN A 19 -1.30 10.28 -13.16
N PRO A 20 -1.71 10.77 -14.36
CA PRO A 20 -3.02 11.37 -14.55
C PRO A 20 -4.20 10.39 -14.37
N HIS A 21 -3.92 9.09 -14.38
CA HIS A 21 -4.89 8.02 -14.16
C HIS A 21 -4.76 7.38 -12.78
N GLY A 22 -3.89 7.92 -11.92
CA GLY A 22 -3.58 7.39 -10.61
C GLY A 22 -4.70 7.61 -9.60
N LEU A 23 -4.67 6.81 -8.53
CA LEU A 23 -5.57 6.97 -7.38
C LEU A 23 -5.09 8.07 -6.43
N HIS A 24 -3.83 8.50 -6.55
CA HIS A 24 -3.15 9.54 -5.75
C HIS A 24 -3.31 9.36 -4.23
N LEU A 25 -3.16 8.12 -3.77
CA LEU A 25 -3.35 7.80 -2.36
C LEU A 25 -2.15 8.25 -1.52
N ASN A 26 -2.46 8.74 -0.32
CA ASN A 26 -1.47 9.02 0.71
C ASN A 26 -1.53 7.89 1.74
N LEU A 27 -0.44 7.13 1.83
CA LEU A 27 -0.31 6.07 2.81
C LEU A 27 0.56 6.54 3.97
N GLU A 28 0.30 6.00 5.14
CA GLU A 28 1.06 6.29 6.35
C GLU A 28 1.43 4.98 7.04
N VAL A 29 2.53 4.99 7.78
CA VAL A 29 2.94 3.88 8.64
C VAL A 29 3.04 4.37 10.09
N ASP A 30 2.55 3.57 11.00
CA ASP A 30 2.86 3.71 12.43
C ASP A 30 4.26 3.11 12.67
N PRO A 31 5.25 3.92 13.06
CA PRO A 31 6.63 3.45 13.22
C PRO A 31 6.81 2.44 14.36
N ASP A 32 5.95 2.45 15.35
CA ASP A 32 6.03 1.58 16.53
C ASP A 32 5.48 0.18 16.24
N THR A 33 4.39 0.10 15.47
CA THR A 33 3.69 -1.16 15.16
C THR A 33 3.98 -1.69 13.77
N GLY A 34 4.43 -0.85 12.85
CA GLY A 34 4.61 -1.19 11.42
C GLY A 34 3.28 -1.33 10.67
N ILE A 35 2.16 -0.92 11.28
CA ILE A 35 0.86 -0.93 10.60
C ILE A 35 0.83 0.20 9.58
N VAL A 36 0.53 -0.17 8.35
CA VAL A 36 0.27 0.79 7.25
C VAL A 36 -1.23 1.06 7.18
N GLN A 37 -1.59 2.32 6.98
CA GLN A 37 -2.97 2.76 6.84
C GLN A 37 -3.15 3.71 5.66
N VAL A 38 -4.32 3.64 5.03
CA VAL A 38 -4.73 4.52 3.95
C VAL A 38 -6.22 4.74 3.99
N GLN A 39 -6.61 6.01 3.77
CA GLN A 39 -7.99 6.38 3.47
C GLN A 39 -8.14 6.62 1.98
N PHE A 40 -9.20 6.09 1.39
CA PHE A 40 -9.53 6.26 -0.02
C PHE A 40 -11.01 6.61 -0.18
N THR A 41 -11.29 7.66 -0.96
CA THR A 41 -12.66 8.01 -1.35
C THR A 41 -12.82 7.74 -2.84
N PRO A 42 -13.49 6.63 -3.23
CA PRO A 42 -13.67 6.27 -4.63
C PRO A 42 -14.50 7.30 -5.38
N THR A 43 -14.09 7.63 -6.60
CA THR A 43 -14.82 8.52 -7.52
C THR A 43 -15.66 7.70 -8.51
N PRO A 44 -16.56 8.32 -9.31
CA PRO A 44 -17.28 7.63 -10.38
C PRO A 44 -16.39 6.88 -11.39
N ASN A 45 -15.12 7.29 -11.56
CA ASN A 45 -14.16 6.62 -12.45
C ASN A 45 -13.74 5.23 -11.93
N HIS A 46 -14.04 4.91 -10.68
CA HIS A 46 -13.70 3.64 -10.04
C HIS A 46 -14.88 2.66 -9.99
N ILE A 47 -15.95 2.95 -10.75
CA ILE A 47 -17.19 2.16 -10.74
C ILE A 47 -16.99 0.80 -11.42
N GLY A 48 -17.54 -0.26 -10.81
CA GLY A 48 -17.72 -1.57 -11.41
C GLY A 48 -19.17 -1.77 -11.86
N PHE A 49 -20.09 -1.84 -10.90
CA PHE A 49 -21.53 -1.95 -11.14
C PHE A 49 -22.29 -0.87 -10.36
N GLN A 50 -23.27 -0.24 -10.98
CA GLN A 50 -24.31 0.63 -10.38
C GLN A 50 -23.96 1.27 -9.01
N GLY A 51 -22.96 2.14 -8.96
CA GLY A 51 -22.55 2.84 -7.74
C GLY A 51 -21.65 2.06 -6.79
N ILE A 52 -21.20 0.85 -7.20
CA ILE A 52 -20.28 0.00 -6.45
C ILE A 52 -18.89 0.11 -7.04
N VAL A 53 -17.89 0.22 -6.18
CA VAL A 53 -16.47 0.26 -6.56
C VAL A 53 -16.05 -1.07 -7.20
N HIS A 54 -15.32 -0.99 -8.31
CA HIS A 54 -14.76 -2.17 -8.96
C HIS A 54 -13.82 -2.95 -8.02
N GLY A 55 -14.00 -4.27 -7.97
CA GLY A 55 -13.19 -5.14 -7.10
C GLY A 55 -11.68 -5.06 -7.36
N GLY A 56 -11.27 -4.82 -8.61
CA GLY A 56 -9.88 -4.58 -8.97
C GLY A 56 -9.30 -3.33 -8.28
N ILE A 57 -10.08 -2.25 -8.17
CA ILE A 57 -9.66 -1.03 -7.44
C ILE A 57 -9.47 -1.33 -5.96
N ILE A 58 -10.39 -2.07 -5.35
CA ILE A 58 -10.26 -2.55 -3.96
C ILE A 58 -8.98 -3.37 -3.79
N GLY A 59 -8.73 -4.32 -4.70
CA GLY A 59 -7.51 -5.13 -4.70
C GLY A 59 -6.24 -4.30 -4.82
N THR A 60 -6.25 -3.30 -5.69
CA THR A 60 -5.11 -2.38 -5.91
C THR A 60 -4.76 -1.58 -4.65
N VAL A 61 -5.75 -1.03 -3.96
CA VAL A 61 -5.53 -0.29 -2.69
C VAL A 61 -5.01 -1.21 -1.59
N ILE A 62 -5.53 -2.42 -1.52
CA ILE A 62 -5.11 -3.45 -0.55
C ILE A 62 -3.66 -3.88 -0.82
N ASP A 63 -3.31 -4.13 -2.08
CA ASP A 63 -1.95 -4.52 -2.48
C ASP A 63 -0.92 -3.45 -2.08
N GLU A 64 -1.22 -2.19 -2.37
CA GLU A 64 -0.35 -1.06 -2.01
C GLU A 64 -0.12 -0.98 -0.50
N ALA A 65 -1.17 -1.11 0.30
CA ALA A 65 -1.02 -1.10 1.76
C ALA A 65 -0.17 -2.28 2.27
N MET A 66 -0.38 -3.48 1.70
CA MET A 66 0.37 -4.68 2.09
C MET A 66 1.82 -4.66 1.62
N VAL A 67 2.12 -4.18 0.41
CA VAL A 67 3.50 -4.08 -0.08
C VAL A 67 4.29 -3.07 0.74
N TRP A 68 3.68 -1.96 1.16
CA TRP A 68 4.34 -1.00 2.02
C TRP A 68 4.57 -1.53 3.44
N ALA A 69 3.64 -2.31 4.01
CA ALA A 69 3.85 -2.99 5.29
C ALA A 69 5.02 -3.98 5.21
N ALA A 70 5.13 -4.75 4.13
CA ALA A 70 6.25 -5.64 3.87
C ALA A 70 7.57 -4.87 3.69
N THR A 71 7.56 -3.79 2.90
CA THR A 71 8.73 -2.93 2.63
C THR A 71 9.22 -2.26 3.91
N TRP A 72 8.30 -1.73 4.73
CA TRP A 72 8.64 -1.16 6.04
C TRP A 72 9.33 -2.17 6.95
N ASN A 73 8.76 -3.37 7.08
CA ASN A 73 9.30 -4.42 7.93
C ASN A 73 10.65 -4.93 7.42
N GLY A 74 10.74 -5.24 6.13
CA GLY A 74 11.95 -5.79 5.51
C GLY A 74 13.07 -4.78 5.26
N LYS A 75 12.79 -3.48 5.40
CA LYS A 75 13.69 -2.37 5.05
C LYS A 75 14.23 -2.45 3.62
N ARG A 76 13.48 -3.10 2.76
CA ARG A 76 13.76 -3.27 1.32
C ARG A 76 12.45 -3.29 0.56
N PHE A 77 12.44 -2.77 -0.65
CA PHE A 77 11.29 -2.90 -1.54
C PHE A 77 10.93 -4.37 -1.75
N CYS A 78 9.63 -4.62 -1.76
CA CYS A 78 9.08 -5.96 -1.94
C CYS A 78 8.20 -5.98 -3.19
N LEU A 79 8.11 -7.16 -3.81
CA LEU A 79 7.19 -7.42 -4.90
C LEU A 79 6.12 -8.42 -4.45
N CYS A 80 4.88 -8.20 -4.87
CA CYS A 80 3.79 -9.13 -4.63
C CYS A 80 4.05 -10.44 -5.40
N GLY A 81 4.16 -11.55 -4.68
CA GLY A 81 4.26 -12.88 -5.27
C GLY A 81 2.90 -13.59 -5.31
N GLU A 82 2.07 -13.36 -4.32
CA GLU A 82 0.74 -13.95 -4.21
C GLU A 82 -0.14 -13.05 -3.34
N MET A 83 -1.37 -12.84 -3.75
CA MET A 83 -2.37 -12.15 -2.96
C MET A 83 -3.72 -12.84 -3.07
N THR A 84 -4.39 -13.00 -1.94
CA THR A 84 -5.76 -13.50 -1.86
C THR A 84 -6.65 -12.43 -1.23
N VAL A 85 -7.68 -12.01 -1.96
CA VAL A 85 -8.67 -11.04 -1.48
C VAL A 85 -10.03 -11.74 -1.30
N ARG A 86 -10.62 -11.56 -0.13
CA ARG A 86 -11.97 -12.04 0.19
C ARG A 86 -12.89 -10.84 0.33
N PHE A 87 -13.72 -10.60 -0.67
CA PHE A 87 -14.75 -9.55 -0.64
C PHE A 87 -15.90 -9.99 0.26
N ARG A 88 -16.37 -9.09 1.13
CA ARG A 88 -17.44 -9.33 2.10
C ARG A 88 -18.68 -8.48 1.83
N ASN A 89 -18.46 -7.19 1.62
CA ASN A 89 -19.53 -6.23 1.37
C ASN A 89 -19.11 -5.29 0.24
N PRO A 90 -20.07 -4.77 -0.56
CA PRO A 90 -19.78 -3.81 -1.61
C PRO A 90 -19.33 -2.48 -1.03
N ALA A 91 -18.28 -1.88 -1.60
CA ALA A 91 -17.90 -0.51 -1.33
C ALA A 91 -18.68 0.44 -2.23
N LYS A 92 -19.18 1.55 -1.69
CA LYS A 92 -19.97 2.55 -2.44
C LYS A 92 -19.07 3.66 -2.99
N ILE A 93 -19.38 4.13 -4.19
CA ILE A 93 -18.77 5.32 -4.77
C ILE A 93 -19.06 6.54 -3.89
N SER A 94 -18.09 7.46 -3.81
CA SER A 94 -18.14 8.72 -3.04
C SER A 94 -18.31 8.52 -1.52
N ARG A 95 -18.00 7.33 -1.00
CA ARG A 95 -17.93 7.05 0.42
C ARG A 95 -16.51 6.70 0.82
N PRO A 96 -16.00 7.24 1.94
CA PRO A 96 -14.66 6.94 2.37
C PRO A 96 -14.54 5.48 2.82
N ILE A 97 -13.43 4.86 2.44
CA ILE A 97 -13.04 3.53 2.88
C ILE A 97 -11.64 3.60 3.48
N PHE A 98 -11.38 2.74 4.43
CA PHE A 98 -10.15 2.70 5.23
C PHE A 98 -9.53 1.33 5.10
N CYS A 99 -8.26 1.28 4.74
CA CYS A 99 -7.49 0.04 4.68
C CYS A 99 -6.35 0.10 5.68
N THR A 100 -6.17 -0.99 6.42
CA THR A 100 -4.99 -1.21 7.27
C THR A 100 -4.31 -2.49 6.86
N ALA A 101 -2.98 -2.50 6.87
CA ALA A 101 -2.17 -3.68 6.58
C ALA A 101 -1.06 -3.84 7.62
N SER A 102 -0.73 -5.09 7.94
CA SER A 102 0.33 -5.44 8.88
C SER A 102 1.06 -6.69 8.43
N VAL A 103 2.28 -6.86 8.91
CA VAL A 103 3.05 -8.09 8.71
C VAL A 103 2.58 -9.14 9.72
N ASP A 104 2.30 -10.33 9.21
CA ASP A 104 1.97 -11.51 10.00
C ASP A 104 3.22 -12.35 10.28
N PHE A 105 4.09 -12.46 9.26
CA PHE A 105 5.28 -13.29 9.32
C PHE A 105 6.37 -12.71 8.42
N SER A 106 7.61 -12.73 8.89
CA SER A 106 8.74 -12.17 8.14
C SER A 106 9.95 -13.10 8.16
N GLN A 107 10.44 -13.42 6.98
CA GLN A 107 11.71 -14.10 6.74
C GLN A 107 12.54 -13.34 5.69
N PRO A 108 13.84 -13.59 5.56
CA PRO A 108 14.71 -12.86 4.65
C PRO A 108 14.30 -12.88 3.16
N ARG A 109 13.53 -13.89 2.75
CA ARG A 109 13.10 -14.09 1.35
C ARG A 109 11.58 -14.06 1.16
N LEU A 110 10.81 -13.92 2.23
CA LEU A 110 9.36 -13.96 2.17
C LEU A 110 8.77 -13.21 3.37
N ILE A 111 7.90 -12.26 3.10
CA ILE A 111 7.13 -11.53 4.11
C ILE A 111 5.66 -11.78 3.85
N SER A 112 4.94 -12.31 4.84
CA SER A 112 3.49 -12.49 4.78
C SER A 112 2.80 -11.31 5.44
N THR A 113 1.78 -10.78 4.79
CA THR A 113 1.00 -9.65 5.27
C THR A 113 -0.49 -9.96 5.27
N ASN A 114 -1.22 -9.28 6.13
CA ASN A 114 -2.67 -9.26 6.16
C ASN A 114 -3.19 -7.84 6.01
N ALA A 115 -4.34 -7.69 5.39
CA ALA A 115 -5.02 -6.40 5.29
C ALA A 115 -6.51 -6.52 5.57
N MET A 116 -7.08 -5.42 6.09
CA MET A 116 -8.49 -5.26 6.34
C MET A 116 -8.96 -3.93 5.78
N MET A 117 -10.01 -3.96 4.96
CA MET A 117 -10.66 -2.77 4.43
C MET A 117 -12.07 -2.64 5.00
N ARG A 118 -12.42 -1.42 5.45
CA ARG A 118 -13.69 -1.09 6.09
C ARG A 118 -14.27 0.20 5.54
N ASP A 119 -15.59 0.35 5.65
CA ASP A 119 -16.28 1.61 5.38
C ASP A 119 -16.30 2.54 6.62
N GLU A 120 -16.92 3.70 6.48
CA GLU A 120 -17.09 4.70 7.56
C GLU A 120 -17.94 4.19 8.75
N HIS A 121 -18.68 3.12 8.58
CA HIS A 121 -19.47 2.45 9.64
C HIS A 121 -18.77 1.25 10.25
N ASN A 122 -17.47 1.08 9.92
CA ASN A 122 -16.66 -0.07 10.39
C ASN A 122 -17.11 -1.42 9.78
N THR A 123 -17.92 -1.42 8.71
CA THR A 123 -18.33 -2.63 8.00
C THR A 123 -17.16 -3.17 7.19
N ILE A 124 -16.86 -4.45 7.31
CA ILE A 124 -15.77 -5.07 6.53
C ILE A 124 -16.17 -5.14 5.05
N ILE A 125 -15.42 -4.46 4.20
CA ILE A 125 -15.55 -4.52 2.74
C ILE A 125 -14.78 -5.73 2.20
N ALA A 126 -13.51 -5.85 2.59
CA ALA A 126 -12.65 -6.93 2.17
C ALA A 126 -11.59 -7.24 3.22
N ALA A 127 -11.14 -8.50 3.23
CA ALA A 127 -9.98 -8.95 3.97
C ALA A 127 -9.02 -9.64 2.99
N ALA A 128 -7.72 -9.46 3.19
CA ALA A 128 -6.71 -10.03 2.31
C ALA A 128 -5.53 -10.59 3.09
N SER A 129 -4.84 -11.52 2.43
CA SER A 129 -3.52 -11.99 2.82
C SER A 129 -2.61 -12.00 1.60
N GLY A 130 -1.32 -11.73 1.78
CA GLY A 130 -0.36 -11.67 0.68
C GLY A 130 1.01 -12.19 1.09
N LYS A 131 1.76 -12.62 0.08
CA LYS A 131 3.17 -13.02 0.19
C LYS A 131 4.00 -12.10 -0.67
N TYR A 132 4.93 -11.43 -0.05
CA TYR A 132 5.79 -10.42 -0.66
C TYR A 132 7.24 -10.88 -0.63
N VAL A 133 7.93 -10.71 -1.75
CA VAL A 133 9.32 -11.13 -1.91
C VAL A 133 10.20 -9.88 -1.85
N PRO A 134 11.04 -9.73 -0.80
CA PRO A 134 12.00 -8.63 -0.75
C PRO A 134 12.99 -8.72 -1.91
N LEU A 135 13.28 -7.59 -2.55
CA LEU A 135 14.31 -7.50 -3.57
C LEU A 135 15.68 -7.90 -2.98
N ASP A 136 16.53 -8.53 -3.78
CA ASP A 136 17.93 -8.71 -3.40
C ASP A 136 18.63 -7.34 -3.26
N ARG A 137 19.83 -7.33 -2.67
CA ARG A 137 20.51 -6.06 -2.35
C ARG A 137 20.83 -5.22 -3.57
N GLU A 138 21.23 -5.84 -4.67
CA GLU A 138 21.61 -5.15 -5.90
C GLU A 138 20.38 -4.49 -6.54
N ARG A 139 19.33 -5.27 -6.77
CA ARG A 139 18.06 -4.75 -7.31
C ARG A 139 17.41 -3.72 -6.39
N ASN A 140 17.48 -3.92 -5.07
CA ASN A 140 16.93 -2.93 -4.13
C ASN A 140 17.69 -1.60 -4.24
N ARG A 141 19.01 -1.62 -4.41
CA ARG A 141 19.83 -0.41 -4.61
C ARG A 141 19.42 0.33 -5.88
N GLU A 142 19.29 -0.40 -7.00
CA GLU A 142 18.83 0.16 -8.26
C GLU A 142 17.41 0.74 -8.15
N PHE A 143 16.53 0.00 -7.47
CA PHE A 143 15.14 0.41 -7.28
C PHE A 143 15.03 1.66 -6.40
N VAL A 144 15.77 1.72 -5.30
CA VAL A 144 15.86 2.91 -4.44
C VAL A 144 16.34 4.13 -5.22
N ALA A 145 17.40 3.98 -6.04
CA ALA A 145 17.95 5.05 -6.84
C ALA A 145 16.95 5.60 -7.88
N THR A 146 16.15 4.72 -8.50
CA THR A 146 15.21 5.12 -9.57
C THR A 146 13.83 5.52 -9.05
N VAL A 147 13.33 4.85 -8.00
CA VAL A 147 11.96 5.05 -7.49
C VAL A 147 11.88 6.19 -6.48
N LEU A 148 12.94 6.44 -5.72
CA LEU A 148 12.99 7.48 -4.70
C LEU A 148 13.80 8.72 -5.10
N ASP A 149 14.28 8.80 -6.32
CA ASP A 149 15.17 9.89 -6.78
C ASP A 149 14.45 11.26 -6.75
N ASP A 150 13.19 11.30 -7.19
CA ASP A 150 12.35 12.50 -7.21
C ASP A 150 11.44 12.64 -5.96
N VAL A 151 11.59 11.76 -5.00
CA VAL A 151 10.78 11.81 -3.78
C VAL A 151 11.33 12.88 -2.86
N ASP A 152 10.41 13.58 -2.22
CA ASP A 152 10.67 14.54 -1.15
C ASP A 152 11.84 14.09 -0.25
N GLN A 153 12.96 14.82 -0.35
CA GLN A 153 14.19 14.49 0.37
C GLN A 153 14.02 14.54 1.89
N GLU A 154 12.97 15.22 2.37
CA GLU A 154 12.62 15.31 3.80
C GLU A 154 11.79 14.10 4.27
N ASN A 155 11.33 13.22 3.36
CA ASN A 155 10.55 12.06 3.76
C ASN A 155 11.40 11.04 4.54
N GLN A 156 11.04 10.85 5.81
CA GLN A 156 11.80 10.03 6.76
C GLN A 156 11.87 8.56 6.33
N VAL A 157 10.80 8.02 5.75
CA VAL A 157 10.76 6.62 5.27
C VAL A 157 11.67 6.45 4.07
N ALA A 158 11.66 7.40 3.12
CA ALA A 158 12.56 7.39 1.99
C ALA A 158 14.03 7.47 2.44
N ALA A 159 14.35 8.32 3.42
CA ALA A 159 15.68 8.40 4.00
C ALA A 159 16.12 7.08 4.63
N MET A 160 15.22 6.41 5.37
CA MET A 160 15.48 5.10 5.97
C MET A 160 15.74 4.04 4.89
N LEU A 161 14.95 4.00 3.82
CA LEU A 161 15.14 3.03 2.72
C LEU A 161 16.45 3.28 1.97
N ARG A 162 16.87 4.53 1.78
CA ARG A 162 18.18 4.87 1.20
C ARG A 162 19.33 4.43 2.10
N ALA A 163 19.19 4.54 3.42
CA ALA A 163 20.23 4.14 4.38
C ALA A 163 20.37 2.61 4.52
N ALA A 164 19.36 1.85 4.11
CA ALA A 164 19.34 0.37 4.18
C ALA A 164 19.99 -0.33 2.97
N VAL A 165 20.57 0.44 2.03
CA VAL A 165 21.15 -0.09 0.75
C VAL A 165 22.65 -0.31 0.84
#